data_b1b8fd5df1ddbbb5baa8d798347d78b5
#
_entry.id   b1b8fd5df1ddbbb5baa8d798347d78b5
#
_cell.length_a   1.000
_cell.length_b   1.000
_cell.length_c   1.000
_cell.angle_alpha   90.00
_cell.angle_beta   90.00
_cell.angle_gamma   90.00
#
_symmetry.space_group_name_H-M   'P 1'
#
loop_
_entity.id
_entity.type
_entity.pdbx_description
1 polymer ?
#
loop_
_entity_poly.entity_id
_entity_poly.type
_entity_poly.pdbx_seq_one_letter_code
_entity_poly.pdbx_strand_id
1 'polypeptide(L)'
;CQDKKEKNSWYIQTFKELAEPLYGAVYLFAIDGRHYFLKQMTGKDDTGFIEDESNMTSGPSDRLQALENTKGLTGAWKNRRDMREIMPRFIAFAGITALQLDGWYRNNRYCGHCGGLLKKDHKERMLYCEKCGSRVYPRINPAVIIAVTKGSKLLMTKYAGRTYTRYALVAGFTEIGETLEQTVAREVMEETGIRVKNLRYYKSQPWSFTDTLLTGFFCEADGEQDIRLDKEELAVAEWIERDKIDQAQDSYDDLSL
;
A
#
# COMPACT_ATOMS: atom_id res chain seq x y z
N CYS A 1 17.09 -28.92 18.24
CA CYS A 1 16.22 -27.84 17.79
C CYS A 1 17.09 -26.74 17.24
N GLN A 2 17.42 -26.79 15.95
CA GLN A 2 18.13 -25.71 15.26
C GLN A 2 17.09 -24.71 14.73
N ASP A 3 17.36 -23.44 15.02
CA ASP A 3 16.51 -22.32 14.78
C ASP A 3 16.02 -22.21 13.32
N LYS A 4 14.74 -22.40 13.11
CA LYS A 4 14.02 -22.08 11.87
C LYS A 4 13.90 -20.55 11.62
N LYS A 5 14.51 -19.71 12.47
CA LYS A 5 14.40 -18.24 12.39
C LYS A 5 15.36 -17.54 11.43
N GLU A 6 16.36 -18.21 10.89
CA GLU A 6 17.36 -17.57 10.02
C GLU A 6 17.05 -17.62 8.51
N LYS A 7 15.99 -18.29 8.07
CA LYS A 7 15.74 -18.48 6.63
C LYS A 7 15.09 -17.30 5.88
N ASN A 8 14.65 -16.24 6.55
CA ASN A 8 13.94 -15.13 5.93
C ASN A 8 14.50 -13.74 6.30
N SER A 9 15.79 -13.61 6.60
CA SER A 9 16.38 -12.28 6.80
C SER A 9 16.63 -11.62 5.43
N TRP A 10 15.98 -10.49 5.18
CA TRP A 10 16.16 -9.67 3.98
C TRP A 10 16.98 -8.44 4.33
N TYR A 11 17.80 -7.98 3.41
CA TYR A 11 18.47 -6.70 3.53
C TYR A 11 18.35 -5.91 2.21
N ILE A 12 18.40 -4.59 2.34
CA ILE A 12 18.51 -3.69 1.19
C ILE A 12 20.00 -3.39 1.01
N GLN A 13 20.51 -3.55 -0.19
CA GLN A 13 21.92 -3.27 -0.47
C GLN A 13 22.32 -1.86 -0.06
N THR A 14 23.46 -1.75 0.58
CA THR A 14 24.05 -0.46 0.95
C THR A 14 24.87 0.12 -0.20
N PHE A 15 25.10 1.44 -0.16
CA PHE A 15 25.96 2.11 -1.15
C PHE A 15 27.35 1.51 -1.28
N LYS A 16 27.90 0.95 -0.17
CA LYS A 16 29.23 0.34 -0.16
C LYS A 16 29.27 -1.01 -0.90
N GLU A 17 28.13 -1.67 -1.01
CA GLU A 17 27.99 -2.98 -1.67
C GLU A 17 27.68 -2.86 -3.16
N LEU A 18 27.30 -1.67 -3.62
CA LEU A 18 27.02 -1.41 -5.03
C LEU A 18 28.34 -1.14 -5.78
N ALA A 19 28.57 -1.91 -6.83
CA ALA A 19 29.76 -1.77 -7.69
C ALA A 19 29.71 -0.51 -8.58
N GLU A 20 28.55 0.14 -8.69
CA GLU A 20 28.34 1.29 -9.58
C GLU A 20 27.87 2.53 -8.80
N PRO A 21 28.28 3.74 -9.25
CA PRO A 21 27.75 4.98 -8.70
C PRO A 21 26.24 5.08 -8.86
N LEU A 22 25.54 5.61 -7.85
CA LEU A 22 24.10 5.81 -7.85
C LEU A 22 23.68 7.06 -8.62
N TYR A 23 24.24 7.29 -9.81
CA TYR A 23 23.77 8.38 -10.66
C TYR A 23 22.25 8.22 -10.94
N GLY A 24 21.50 9.32 -10.75
CA GLY A 24 20.05 9.34 -10.95
C GLY A 24 19.21 8.68 -9.84
N ALA A 25 19.85 8.21 -8.75
CA ALA A 25 19.10 7.72 -7.60
C ALA A 25 18.33 8.87 -6.92
N VAL A 26 17.09 8.60 -6.54
CA VAL A 26 16.21 9.55 -5.86
C VAL A 26 16.19 9.22 -4.37
N TYR A 27 16.51 10.18 -3.52
CA TYR A 27 16.32 10.05 -2.08
C TYR A 27 14.84 9.85 -1.77
N LEU A 28 14.52 8.84 -0.95
CA LEU A 28 13.15 8.53 -0.57
C LEU A 28 12.83 9.04 0.83
N PHE A 29 13.50 8.51 1.83
CA PHE A 29 13.26 8.80 3.25
C PHE A 29 14.40 8.24 4.11
N ALA A 30 14.33 8.47 5.42
CA ALA A 30 15.19 7.83 6.42
C ALA A 30 14.32 7.08 7.46
N ILE A 31 14.81 5.94 7.93
CA ILE A 31 14.26 5.18 9.06
C ILE A 31 15.41 4.93 10.02
N ASP A 32 15.30 5.35 11.27
CA ASP A 32 16.33 5.18 12.31
C ASP A 32 17.74 5.61 11.86
N GLY A 33 17.83 6.76 11.17
CA GLY A 33 19.08 7.31 10.64
C GLY A 33 19.64 6.60 9.40
N ARG A 34 18.96 5.59 8.88
CA ARG A 34 19.31 4.92 7.61
C ARG A 34 18.59 5.60 6.45
N HIS A 35 19.34 6.06 5.46
CA HIS A 35 18.80 6.73 4.29
C HIS A 35 18.53 5.75 3.17
N TYR A 36 17.33 5.83 2.58
CA TYR A 36 16.86 4.98 1.49
C TYR A 36 16.78 5.77 0.19
N PHE A 37 17.23 5.14 -0.89
CA PHE A 37 17.24 5.71 -2.22
C PHE A 37 16.59 4.74 -3.20
N LEU A 38 15.89 5.28 -4.20
CA LEU A 38 15.34 4.54 -5.32
C LEU A 38 16.23 4.75 -6.54
N LYS A 39 16.75 3.69 -7.11
CA LYS A 39 17.31 3.67 -8.46
C LYS A 39 16.40 2.86 -9.34
N GLN A 40 15.81 3.51 -10.33
CA GLN A 40 15.05 2.81 -11.37
C GLN A 40 16.06 2.15 -12.31
N MET A 41 15.93 0.85 -12.49
CA MET A 41 16.76 0.09 -13.43
C MET A 41 16.14 0.24 -14.81
N THR A 42 16.79 0.99 -15.70
CA THR A 42 16.41 1.12 -17.10
C THR A 42 17.28 0.21 -17.95
N GLY A 43 16.67 -0.64 -18.75
CA GLY A 43 17.40 -1.48 -19.67
C GLY A 43 17.79 -0.72 -20.93
N LYS A 44 18.72 0.18 -20.90
CA LYS A 44 19.63 0.65 -21.95
C LYS A 44 20.13 2.08 -21.86
N ASP A 45 19.47 3.07 -21.24
CA ASP A 45 19.99 4.44 -21.23
C ASP A 45 19.87 5.13 -19.88
N ASP A 46 20.93 5.85 -19.49
CA ASP A 46 21.06 6.66 -18.25
C ASP A 46 20.10 7.88 -18.17
N THR A 47 19.21 8.07 -19.13
CA THR A 47 18.26 9.18 -19.16
C THR A 47 17.07 9.01 -18.23
N GLY A 48 16.91 7.86 -17.59
CA GLY A 48 15.90 7.62 -16.57
C GLY A 48 14.47 7.42 -17.10
N PHE A 49 14.28 7.40 -18.41
CA PHE A 49 13.00 7.11 -19.06
C PHE A 49 13.21 6.09 -20.19
N ILE A 50 12.32 5.11 -20.27
CA ILE A 50 12.26 4.18 -21.40
C ILE A 50 11.60 4.94 -22.54
N GLU A 51 12.30 5.15 -23.64
CA GLU A 51 11.79 5.92 -24.78
C GLU A 51 10.78 5.18 -25.67
N ASP A 52 10.58 3.87 -25.51
CA ASP A 52 9.73 3.14 -26.44
C ASP A 52 8.87 2.06 -25.77
N GLU A 53 7.56 2.33 -25.68
CA GLU A 53 6.55 1.36 -25.26
C GLU A 53 6.14 0.39 -26.39
N SER A 54 6.57 0.63 -27.63
CA SER A 54 6.18 -0.19 -28.80
C SER A 54 6.74 -1.62 -28.77
N ASN A 55 7.69 -1.91 -27.87
CA ASN A 55 8.30 -3.23 -27.67
C ASN A 55 7.90 -3.94 -26.36
N MET A 56 6.79 -3.56 -25.73
CA MET A 56 6.30 -4.21 -24.50
C MET A 56 5.62 -5.58 -24.74
N THR A 57 6.13 -6.38 -25.67
CA THR A 57 5.68 -7.78 -25.88
C THR A 57 6.43 -8.79 -25.01
N SER A 58 7.50 -8.38 -24.29
CA SER A 58 8.24 -9.25 -23.41
C SER A 58 7.52 -9.41 -22.06
N GLY A 59 7.20 -10.65 -21.71
CA GLY A 59 6.57 -11.00 -20.43
C GLY A 59 7.45 -10.72 -19.21
N PRO A 60 6.88 -10.86 -17.97
CA PRO A 60 7.63 -10.66 -16.73
C PRO A 60 8.93 -11.46 -16.62
N SER A 61 9.01 -12.65 -17.26
CA SER A 61 10.19 -13.52 -17.31
C SER A 61 11.39 -12.90 -18.03
N ASP A 62 11.15 -12.18 -19.13
CA ASP A 62 12.23 -11.62 -19.95
C ASP A 62 12.88 -10.40 -19.29
N ARG A 63 12.07 -9.66 -18.48
CA ARG A 63 12.59 -8.56 -17.64
C ARG A 63 13.44 -9.07 -16.49
N LEU A 64 13.10 -10.21 -15.90
CA LEU A 64 13.88 -10.85 -14.86
C LEU A 64 15.24 -11.28 -15.40
N GLN A 65 15.29 -11.87 -16.60
CA GLN A 65 16.52 -12.33 -17.25
C GLN A 65 17.46 -11.19 -17.67
N ALA A 66 16.91 -10.04 -18.10
CA ALA A 66 17.69 -8.84 -18.40
C ALA A 66 18.36 -8.21 -17.16
N LEU A 67 17.74 -8.38 -15.97
CA LEU A 67 18.23 -7.86 -14.71
C LEU A 67 19.22 -8.79 -13.99
N GLU A 68 19.17 -10.10 -14.25
CA GLU A 68 20.17 -11.09 -13.79
C GLU A 68 21.57 -10.81 -14.32
N ASN A 69 21.68 -10.10 -15.44
CA ASN A 69 22.94 -9.70 -16.05
C ASN A 69 23.54 -8.41 -15.47
N THR A 70 22.89 -7.78 -14.49
CA THR A 70 23.41 -6.57 -13.85
C THR A 70 24.52 -6.95 -12.87
N LYS A 71 25.77 -6.71 -13.25
CA LYS A 71 26.95 -6.99 -12.41
C LYS A 71 26.81 -6.30 -11.06
N GLY A 72 26.88 -7.08 -9.98
CA GLY A 72 26.90 -6.58 -8.60
C GLY A 72 25.57 -6.62 -7.84
N LEU A 73 24.44 -7.03 -8.45
CA LEU A 73 23.21 -7.28 -7.72
C LEU A 73 23.18 -8.74 -7.26
N THR A 74 23.23 -8.94 -5.94
CA THR A 74 23.02 -10.25 -5.32
C THR A 74 21.65 -10.22 -4.63
N GLY A 75 20.78 -11.17 -4.98
CA GLY A 75 19.45 -11.22 -4.35
C GLY A 75 18.43 -11.97 -5.18
N ALA A 76 17.22 -12.04 -4.68
CA ALA A 76 16.07 -12.62 -5.36
C ALA A 76 15.01 -11.56 -5.62
N TRP A 77 14.42 -11.60 -6.82
CA TRP A 77 13.27 -10.74 -7.15
C TRP A 77 12.06 -11.16 -6.36
N LYS A 78 11.34 -10.16 -5.82
CA LYS A 78 10.12 -10.35 -5.04
C LYS A 78 9.01 -9.48 -5.59
N ASN A 79 7.78 -9.99 -5.50
CA ASN A 79 6.61 -9.21 -5.85
C ASN A 79 6.12 -8.36 -4.65
N ARG A 80 5.20 -7.43 -4.90
CA ARG A 80 4.65 -6.55 -3.87
C ARG A 80 4.04 -7.33 -2.68
N ARG A 81 3.43 -8.50 -2.92
CA ARG A 81 2.78 -9.30 -1.86
C ARG A 81 3.79 -9.92 -0.91
N ASP A 82 4.98 -10.27 -1.41
CA ASP A 82 6.05 -10.88 -0.62
C ASP A 82 6.59 -9.92 0.45
N MET A 83 6.35 -8.58 0.29
CA MET A 83 6.74 -7.57 1.30
C MET A 83 6.09 -7.82 2.66
N ARG A 84 4.96 -8.51 2.73
CA ARG A 84 4.29 -8.85 3.99
C ARG A 84 5.05 -9.86 4.84
N GLU A 85 5.90 -10.68 4.22
CA GLU A 85 6.65 -11.75 4.87
C GLU A 85 8.09 -11.36 5.20
N ILE A 86 8.52 -10.16 4.77
CA ILE A 86 9.90 -9.69 4.96
C ILE A 86 10.15 -9.29 6.41
N MET A 87 11.28 -9.75 6.93
CA MET A 87 11.79 -9.38 8.24
C MET A 87 13.22 -8.85 8.13
N PRO A 88 13.62 -7.86 8.92
CA PRO A 88 12.81 -7.15 9.92
C PRO A 88 11.78 -6.21 9.29
N ARG A 89 10.71 -5.88 10.00
CA ARG A 89 9.56 -5.10 9.49
C ARG A 89 9.91 -3.74 8.88
N PHE A 90 10.91 -3.05 9.38
CA PHE A 90 11.33 -1.76 8.80
C PHE A 90 11.85 -1.91 7.36
N ILE A 91 12.43 -3.05 7.01
CA ILE A 91 12.84 -3.38 5.62
C ILE A 91 11.60 -3.54 4.73
N ALA A 92 10.59 -4.27 5.21
CA ALA A 92 9.31 -4.43 4.52
C ALA A 92 8.63 -3.08 4.28
N PHE A 93 8.59 -2.23 5.30
CA PHE A 93 8.04 -0.88 5.22
C PHE A 93 8.81 0.00 4.21
N ALA A 94 10.14 -0.01 4.27
CA ALA A 94 10.98 0.70 3.32
C ALA A 94 10.74 0.21 1.89
N GLY A 95 10.71 -1.11 1.68
CA GLY A 95 10.49 -1.71 0.36
C GLY A 95 9.13 -1.37 -0.23
N ILE A 96 8.05 -1.53 0.53
CA ILE A 96 6.69 -1.23 0.02
C ILE A 96 6.47 0.26 -0.24
N THR A 97 7.06 1.14 0.59
CA THR A 97 7.02 2.58 0.37
C THR A 97 7.83 3.00 -0.86
N ALA A 98 8.98 2.37 -1.07
CA ALA A 98 9.76 2.57 -2.30
C ALA A 98 8.99 2.12 -3.55
N LEU A 99 8.28 1.00 -3.50
CA LEU A 99 7.44 0.53 -4.60
C LEU A 99 6.27 1.47 -4.91
N GLN A 100 5.65 2.08 -3.89
CA GLN A 100 4.62 3.10 -4.08
C GLN A 100 5.19 4.32 -4.83
N LEU A 101 6.34 4.82 -4.40
CA LEU A 101 6.99 5.98 -5.03
C LEU A 101 7.49 5.65 -6.44
N ASP A 102 8.04 4.46 -6.66
CA ASP A 102 8.43 4.00 -8.00
C ASP A 102 7.24 3.97 -8.96
N GLY A 103 6.12 3.39 -8.50
CA GLY A 103 4.87 3.38 -9.27
C GLY A 103 4.38 4.80 -9.61
N TRP A 104 4.45 5.71 -8.65
CA TRP A 104 4.08 7.10 -8.88
C TRP A 104 4.99 7.77 -9.93
N TYR A 105 6.32 7.62 -9.87
CA TYR A 105 7.24 8.16 -10.86
C TYR A 105 7.00 7.57 -12.26
N ARG A 106 6.76 6.26 -12.36
CA ARG A 106 6.50 5.60 -13.64
C ARG A 106 5.18 6.04 -14.29
N ASN A 107 4.13 6.19 -13.48
CA ASN A 107 2.80 6.54 -13.95
C ASN A 107 2.64 8.04 -14.27
N ASN A 108 3.60 8.89 -13.85
CA ASN A 108 3.54 10.33 -14.06
C ASN A 108 4.75 10.83 -14.87
N ARG A 109 5.00 10.22 -16.03
CA ARG A 109 6.04 10.65 -16.96
C ARG A 109 5.61 11.85 -17.79
N TYR A 110 4.35 11.90 -18.16
CA TYR A 110 3.78 12.92 -19.00
C TYR A 110 2.69 13.70 -18.25
N CYS A 111 2.60 14.99 -18.58
CA CYS A 111 1.58 15.87 -18.02
C CYS A 111 0.19 15.48 -18.50
N GLY A 112 -0.73 15.16 -17.59
CA GLY A 112 -2.12 14.84 -17.93
C GLY A 112 -2.91 15.99 -18.55
N HIS A 113 -2.40 17.24 -18.46
CA HIS A 113 -3.05 18.41 -19.05
C HIS A 113 -2.60 18.67 -20.49
N CYS A 114 -1.28 18.61 -20.78
CA CYS A 114 -0.77 19.04 -22.09
C CYS A 114 0.14 18.03 -22.80
N GLY A 115 0.32 16.84 -22.25
CA GLY A 115 1.16 15.78 -22.78
C GLY A 115 2.67 16.05 -22.71
N GLY A 116 3.11 17.19 -22.13
CA GLY A 116 4.53 17.52 -21.99
C GLY A 116 5.24 16.62 -20.97
N LEU A 117 6.53 16.38 -21.14
CA LEU A 117 7.32 15.59 -20.19
C LEU A 117 7.38 16.29 -18.83
N LEU A 118 7.14 15.54 -17.76
CA LEU A 118 7.24 16.03 -16.40
C LEU A 118 8.68 15.90 -15.89
N LYS A 119 9.13 16.91 -15.15
CA LYS A 119 10.45 16.95 -14.52
C LYS A 119 10.34 16.89 -13.00
N LYS A 120 11.35 16.31 -12.36
CA LYS A 120 11.46 16.26 -10.90
C LYS A 120 11.84 17.63 -10.36
N ASP A 121 11.16 18.10 -9.32
CA ASP A 121 11.56 19.28 -8.57
C ASP A 121 12.74 18.96 -7.63
N HIS A 122 13.55 19.97 -7.33
CA HIS A 122 14.75 19.81 -6.50
C HIS A 122 14.51 20.06 -5.01
N LYS A 123 13.42 20.77 -4.67
CA LYS A 123 13.08 21.15 -3.30
C LYS A 123 11.98 20.28 -2.70
N GLU A 124 11.00 19.97 -3.53
CA GLU A 124 9.82 19.21 -3.10
C GLU A 124 9.73 17.87 -3.82
N ARG A 125 9.06 16.93 -3.19
CA ARG A 125 8.69 15.66 -3.84
C ARG A 125 7.48 15.88 -4.74
N MET A 126 7.71 16.54 -5.88
CA MET A 126 6.71 16.74 -6.92
C MET A 126 7.34 16.60 -8.31
N LEU A 127 6.48 16.44 -9.29
CA LEU A 127 6.79 16.55 -10.71
C LEU A 127 6.13 17.82 -11.24
N TYR A 128 6.79 18.51 -12.16
CA TYR A 128 6.24 19.71 -12.77
C TYR A 128 6.38 19.68 -14.28
N CYS A 129 5.47 20.34 -14.97
CA CYS A 129 5.47 20.52 -16.41
C CYS A 129 6.00 21.91 -16.77
N GLU A 130 7.15 21.99 -17.45
CA GLU A 130 7.69 23.26 -17.91
C GLU A 130 6.80 23.93 -18.97
N LYS A 131 6.03 23.14 -19.73
CA LYS A 131 5.18 23.64 -20.83
C LYS A 131 3.93 24.38 -20.34
N CYS A 132 3.28 23.88 -19.26
CA CYS A 132 2.00 24.44 -18.80
C CYS A 132 1.96 24.77 -17.30
N GLY A 133 3.03 24.54 -16.56
CA GLY A 133 3.12 24.82 -15.12
C GLY A 133 2.40 23.83 -14.20
N SER A 134 1.74 22.78 -14.74
CA SER A 134 1.06 21.77 -13.92
C SER A 134 2.03 21.07 -12.98
N ARG A 135 1.56 20.80 -11.77
CA ARG A 135 2.30 20.11 -10.70
C ARG A 135 1.60 18.82 -10.31
N VAL A 136 2.38 17.76 -10.05
CA VAL A 136 1.87 16.45 -9.65
C VAL A 136 2.62 16.01 -8.39
N TYR A 137 1.88 15.77 -7.32
CA TYR A 137 2.40 15.25 -6.06
C TYR A 137 2.15 13.75 -5.95
N PRO A 138 2.91 13.02 -5.09
CA PRO A 138 2.63 11.63 -4.82
C PRO A 138 1.20 11.44 -4.35
N ARG A 139 0.53 10.41 -4.89
CA ARG A 139 -0.83 10.08 -4.50
C ARG A 139 -0.85 9.45 -3.12
N ILE A 140 -1.78 9.91 -2.28
CA ILE A 140 -2.18 9.29 -1.02
C ILE A 140 -3.71 9.30 -1.03
N ASN A 141 -4.32 8.11 -1.11
CA ASN A 141 -5.77 7.96 -1.09
C ASN A 141 -6.22 7.83 0.37
N PRO A 142 -7.06 8.73 0.91
CA PRO A 142 -7.61 8.55 2.25
C PRO A 142 -8.61 7.39 2.25
N ALA A 143 -8.56 6.55 3.29
CA ALA A 143 -9.50 5.48 3.52
C ALA A 143 -9.73 5.27 5.01
N VAL A 144 -10.86 4.66 5.36
CA VAL A 144 -11.21 4.30 6.74
C VAL A 144 -11.17 2.79 6.93
N ILE A 145 -10.86 2.36 8.15
CA ILE A 145 -11.07 0.99 8.65
C ILE A 145 -11.82 1.07 9.97
N ILE A 146 -12.91 0.33 10.11
CA ILE A 146 -13.97 0.64 11.04
C ILE A 146 -14.28 -0.56 11.93
N ALA A 147 -14.00 -0.42 13.22
CA ALA A 147 -14.42 -1.37 14.24
C ALA A 147 -15.80 -0.96 14.78
N VAL A 148 -16.85 -1.59 14.24
CA VAL A 148 -18.24 -1.36 14.69
C VAL A 148 -18.56 -2.31 15.82
N THR A 149 -18.96 -1.77 16.99
CA THR A 149 -19.26 -2.54 18.18
C THR A 149 -20.76 -2.54 18.50
N LYS A 150 -21.25 -3.63 19.11
CA LYS A 150 -22.59 -3.77 19.67
C LYS A 150 -22.49 -4.54 20.99
N GLY A 151 -22.43 -3.82 22.10
CA GLY A 151 -22.12 -4.40 23.40
C GLY A 151 -20.74 -5.07 23.40
N SER A 152 -20.66 -6.37 23.70
CA SER A 152 -19.44 -7.18 23.68
C SER A 152 -19.01 -7.65 22.30
N LYS A 153 -19.83 -7.41 21.26
CA LYS A 153 -19.62 -7.93 19.90
C LYS A 153 -18.93 -6.92 18.99
N LEU A 154 -18.20 -7.44 18.01
CA LEU A 154 -17.59 -6.70 16.91
C LEU A 154 -18.20 -7.18 15.59
N LEU A 155 -18.52 -6.26 14.69
CA LEU A 155 -18.94 -6.59 13.32
C LEU A 155 -17.72 -7.03 12.52
N MET A 156 -17.77 -8.25 12.02
CA MET A 156 -16.72 -8.85 11.19
C MET A 156 -17.29 -9.23 9.83
N THR A 157 -16.52 -8.96 8.78
CA THR A 157 -16.95 -9.17 7.40
C THR A 157 -16.02 -10.10 6.65
N LYS A 158 -16.50 -10.71 5.54
CA LYS A 158 -15.66 -11.39 4.55
C LYS A 158 -16.03 -10.88 3.16
N TYR A 159 -15.02 -10.58 2.36
CA TYR A 159 -15.22 -10.11 1.00
C TYR A 159 -15.81 -11.16 0.07
N ALA A 160 -16.68 -10.74 -0.83
CA ALA A 160 -17.19 -11.58 -1.92
C ALA A 160 -16.16 -11.65 -3.06
N GLY A 161 -16.01 -12.83 -3.68
CA GLY A 161 -15.23 -13.00 -4.90
C GLY A 161 -13.71 -12.71 -4.83
N ARG A 162 -13.16 -12.44 -3.63
CA ARG A 162 -11.74 -12.16 -3.44
C ARG A 162 -10.97 -13.40 -2.97
N THR A 163 -9.68 -13.45 -3.28
CA THR A 163 -8.77 -14.52 -2.77
C THR A 163 -8.53 -14.44 -1.27
N TYR A 164 -8.78 -13.28 -0.66
CA TYR A 164 -8.69 -13.08 0.79
C TYR A 164 -9.99 -13.56 1.45
N THR A 165 -9.91 -14.66 2.17
CA THR A 165 -11.07 -15.35 2.77
C THR A 165 -11.19 -15.18 4.29
N ARG A 166 -10.23 -14.46 4.91
CA ARG A 166 -10.24 -14.19 6.36
C ARG A 166 -11.24 -13.10 6.71
N TYR A 167 -11.60 -13.02 7.98
CA TYR A 167 -12.38 -11.90 8.49
C TYR A 167 -11.62 -10.58 8.36
N ALA A 168 -12.37 -9.53 8.07
CA ALA A 168 -11.91 -8.16 7.98
C ALA A 168 -12.89 -7.22 8.69
N LEU A 169 -12.45 -6.03 8.99
CA LEU A 169 -13.33 -4.93 9.36
C LEU A 169 -13.87 -4.27 8.10
N VAL A 170 -15.00 -3.56 8.21
CA VAL A 170 -15.50 -2.68 7.14
C VAL A 170 -14.44 -1.63 6.82
N ALA A 171 -14.17 -1.41 5.55
CA ALA A 171 -13.14 -0.47 5.11
C ALA A 171 -13.45 0.06 3.70
N GLY A 172 -13.31 1.37 3.50
CA GLY A 172 -13.53 1.96 2.21
C GLY A 172 -12.82 3.29 2.00
N PHE A 173 -12.84 3.78 0.76
CA PHE A 173 -12.20 5.03 0.38
C PHE A 173 -13.11 6.23 0.64
N THR A 174 -12.46 7.33 1.03
CA THR A 174 -13.15 8.63 1.18
C THR A 174 -13.46 9.20 -0.20
N GLU A 175 -14.71 9.60 -0.41
CA GLU A 175 -15.15 10.28 -1.62
C GLU A 175 -14.85 11.78 -1.58
N ILE A 176 -14.79 12.41 -2.76
CA ILE A 176 -14.55 13.86 -2.87
C ILE A 176 -15.67 14.62 -2.16
N GLY A 177 -15.29 15.44 -1.19
CA GLY A 177 -16.24 16.26 -0.42
C GLY A 177 -16.68 15.63 0.90
N GLU A 178 -16.31 14.39 1.17
CA GLU A 178 -16.59 13.76 2.46
C GLU A 178 -15.53 14.10 3.52
N THR A 179 -15.96 14.13 4.77
CA THR A 179 -15.07 13.97 5.93
C THR A 179 -14.84 12.48 6.21
N LEU A 180 -13.81 12.14 6.98
CA LEU A 180 -13.57 10.73 7.38
C LEU A 180 -14.73 10.15 8.18
N GLU A 181 -15.39 10.98 9.02
CA GLU A 181 -16.57 10.56 9.79
C GLU A 181 -17.77 10.26 8.88
N GLN A 182 -17.95 11.04 7.82
CA GLN A 182 -18.98 10.78 6.81
C GLN A 182 -18.70 9.50 6.04
N THR A 183 -17.43 9.28 5.66
CA THR A 183 -16.98 8.03 5.04
C THR A 183 -17.27 6.82 5.95
N VAL A 184 -16.97 6.92 7.26
CA VAL A 184 -17.30 5.85 8.22
C VAL A 184 -18.79 5.52 8.21
N ALA A 185 -19.64 6.54 8.29
CA ALA A 185 -21.09 6.33 8.32
C ALA A 185 -21.63 5.75 7.01
N ARG A 186 -21.12 6.21 5.87
CA ARG A 186 -21.51 5.74 4.53
C ARG A 186 -21.09 4.29 4.30
N GLU A 187 -19.81 3.95 4.49
CA GLU A 187 -19.28 2.61 4.23
C GLU A 187 -19.98 1.55 5.08
N VAL A 188 -20.18 1.81 6.38
CA VAL A 188 -20.91 0.86 7.24
C VAL A 188 -22.36 0.71 6.79
N MET A 189 -23.00 1.80 6.38
CA MET A 189 -24.38 1.77 5.90
C MET A 189 -24.50 1.01 4.56
N GLU A 190 -23.62 1.27 3.61
CA GLU A 190 -23.64 0.66 2.27
C GLU A 190 -23.36 -0.84 2.35
N GLU A 191 -22.29 -1.23 3.02
CA GLU A 191 -21.88 -2.64 3.07
C GLU A 191 -22.78 -3.51 3.98
N THR A 192 -23.32 -2.92 5.07
CA THR A 192 -23.98 -3.72 6.11
C THR A 192 -25.40 -3.27 6.50
N GLY A 193 -25.84 -2.11 6.04
CA GLY A 193 -27.12 -1.51 6.41
C GLY A 193 -27.19 -1.00 7.85
N ILE A 194 -26.08 -0.92 8.57
CA ILE A 194 -26.02 -0.51 9.97
C ILE A 194 -25.73 0.98 10.08
N ARG A 195 -26.57 1.72 10.83
CA ARG A 195 -26.26 3.09 11.27
C ARG A 195 -25.34 3.04 12.48
N VAL A 196 -24.39 3.98 12.52
CA VAL A 196 -23.38 4.05 13.57
C VAL A 196 -23.41 5.41 14.29
N LYS A 197 -22.95 5.40 15.53
CA LYS A 197 -22.79 6.57 16.39
C LYS A 197 -21.52 6.49 17.21
N ASN A 198 -21.20 7.53 17.98
CA ASN A 198 -20.06 7.57 18.90
C ASN A 198 -18.74 7.24 18.20
N LEU A 199 -18.52 7.84 17.01
CA LEU A 199 -17.31 7.67 16.24
C LEU A 199 -16.10 8.20 17.02
N ARG A 200 -15.05 7.40 17.12
CA ARG A 200 -13.79 7.75 17.77
C ARG A 200 -12.62 7.38 16.89
N TYR A 201 -11.82 8.36 16.53
CA TYR A 201 -10.54 8.12 15.86
C TYR A 201 -9.64 7.28 16.75
N TYR A 202 -8.98 6.29 16.16
CA TYR A 202 -8.00 5.43 16.84
C TYR A 202 -6.57 5.81 16.47
N LYS A 203 -6.17 5.56 15.24
CA LYS A 203 -4.87 5.94 14.66
C LYS A 203 -4.91 5.82 13.14
N SER A 204 -3.89 6.33 12.47
CA SER A 204 -3.69 6.12 11.04
C SER A 204 -2.46 5.28 10.76
N GLN A 205 -2.48 4.61 9.60
CA GLN A 205 -1.36 3.84 9.11
C GLN A 205 -1.19 4.04 7.60
N PRO A 206 0.03 4.34 7.11
CA PRO A 206 0.32 4.27 5.69
C PRO A 206 0.14 2.84 5.17
N TRP A 207 -0.61 2.71 4.08
CA TRP A 207 -0.88 1.43 3.44
C TRP A 207 -0.46 1.51 1.97
N SER A 208 0.86 1.39 1.75
CA SER A 208 1.50 1.57 0.43
C SER A 208 1.13 0.50 -0.60
N PHE A 209 0.42 -0.56 -0.20
CA PHE A 209 -0.10 -1.57 -1.13
C PHE A 209 -1.14 -1.01 -2.09
N THR A 210 -1.89 0.01 -1.68
CA THR A 210 -2.95 0.66 -2.46
C THR A 210 -2.83 2.18 -2.49
N ASP A 211 -1.62 2.71 -2.21
CA ASP A 211 -1.33 4.15 -2.14
C ASP A 211 -2.25 4.88 -1.12
N THR A 212 -2.52 4.25 0.02
CA THR A 212 -3.56 4.67 0.96
C THR A 212 -2.96 5.18 2.28
N LEU A 213 -3.60 6.17 2.86
CA LEU A 213 -3.53 6.45 4.29
C LEU A 213 -4.78 5.87 4.95
N LEU A 214 -4.61 4.75 5.63
CA LEU A 214 -5.70 4.07 6.32
C LEU A 214 -5.94 4.70 7.69
N THR A 215 -7.18 5.10 7.97
CA THR A 215 -7.56 5.80 9.20
C THR A 215 -8.53 4.93 10.00
N GLY A 216 -8.11 4.48 11.17
CA GLY A 216 -8.87 3.59 12.05
C GLY A 216 -9.88 4.35 12.91
N PHE A 217 -11.10 3.84 12.94
CA PHE A 217 -12.19 4.32 13.80
C PHE A 217 -12.81 3.18 14.59
N PHE A 218 -13.20 3.51 15.83
CA PHE A 218 -14.18 2.76 16.60
C PHE A 218 -15.51 3.49 16.53
N CYS A 219 -16.60 2.74 16.42
CA CYS A 219 -17.96 3.27 16.54
C CYS A 219 -18.90 2.22 17.12
N GLU A 220 -20.11 2.63 17.44
CA GLU A 220 -21.16 1.79 18.00
C GLU A 220 -22.33 1.69 17.02
N ALA A 221 -22.96 0.52 16.90
CA ALA A 221 -24.23 0.40 16.21
C ALA A 221 -25.29 1.27 16.91
N ASP A 222 -26.09 2.01 16.15
CA ASP A 222 -27.13 2.88 16.69
C ASP A 222 -28.44 2.12 16.89
N GLY A 223 -28.59 1.51 18.07
CA GLY A 223 -29.74 0.70 18.43
C GLY A 223 -29.70 -0.72 17.86
N GLU A 224 -30.87 -1.39 17.93
CA GLU A 224 -31.05 -2.73 17.38
C GLU A 224 -31.33 -2.64 15.88
N GLN A 225 -30.46 -3.25 15.08
CA GLN A 225 -30.54 -3.23 13.62
C GLN A 225 -30.15 -4.60 13.07
N ASP A 226 -30.85 -5.04 12.02
CA ASP A 226 -30.52 -6.23 11.27
C ASP A 226 -29.46 -5.90 10.20
N ILE A 227 -28.49 -6.79 10.03
CA ILE A 227 -27.50 -6.69 8.98
C ILE A 227 -28.19 -6.88 7.62
N ARG A 228 -27.99 -5.93 6.71
CA ARG A 228 -28.41 -5.98 5.31
C ARG A 228 -27.17 -5.94 4.45
N LEU A 229 -26.72 -7.12 4.07
CA LEU A 229 -25.46 -7.33 3.36
C LEU A 229 -25.53 -6.83 1.92
N ASP A 230 -24.57 -6.00 1.51
CA ASP A 230 -24.28 -5.85 0.08
C ASP A 230 -23.53 -7.08 -0.41
N LYS A 231 -24.23 -7.92 -1.18
CA LYS A 231 -23.72 -9.19 -1.68
C LYS A 231 -22.71 -9.05 -2.82
N GLU A 232 -22.58 -7.89 -3.42
CA GLU A 232 -21.57 -7.63 -4.44
C GLU A 232 -20.19 -7.42 -3.79
N GLU A 233 -20.14 -6.84 -2.60
CA GLU A 233 -18.90 -6.56 -1.88
C GLU A 233 -18.58 -7.58 -0.79
N LEU A 234 -19.59 -8.04 -0.05
CA LEU A 234 -19.42 -8.92 1.09
C LEU A 234 -20.11 -10.28 0.93
N ALA A 235 -19.40 -11.35 1.22
CA ALA A 235 -19.96 -12.69 1.34
C ALA A 235 -20.59 -12.95 2.71
N VAL A 236 -20.03 -12.33 3.77
CA VAL A 236 -20.45 -12.51 5.17
C VAL A 236 -20.34 -11.17 5.89
N ALA A 237 -21.31 -10.87 6.75
CA ALA A 237 -21.20 -9.90 7.83
C ALA A 237 -21.91 -10.45 9.06
N GLU A 238 -21.23 -10.53 10.18
CA GLU A 238 -21.78 -11.09 11.41
C GLU A 238 -21.19 -10.46 12.68
N TRP A 239 -21.97 -10.53 13.76
CA TRP A 239 -21.55 -10.09 15.07
C TRP A 239 -20.80 -11.20 15.81
N ILE A 240 -19.49 -11.01 16.02
CA ILE A 240 -18.63 -11.96 16.74
C ILE A 240 -18.34 -11.45 18.14
N GLU A 241 -18.53 -12.30 19.15
CA GLU A 241 -18.14 -11.98 20.53
C GLU A 241 -16.64 -11.73 20.62
N ARG A 242 -16.25 -10.73 21.41
CA ARG A 242 -14.87 -10.25 21.51
C ARG A 242 -13.89 -11.35 21.96
N ASP A 243 -14.33 -12.23 22.85
CA ASP A 243 -13.55 -13.38 23.34
C ASP A 243 -13.34 -14.49 22.30
N LYS A 244 -14.12 -14.47 21.21
CA LYS A 244 -14.00 -15.43 20.10
C LYS A 244 -13.15 -14.92 18.94
N ILE A 245 -12.76 -13.63 18.94
CA ILE A 245 -12.02 -13.04 17.83
C ILE A 245 -10.64 -13.67 17.69
N ASP A 246 -9.93 -13.90 18.79
CA ASP A 246 -8.60 -14.54 18.77
C ASP A 246 -8.63 -15.98 18.25
N GLN A 247 -9.79 -16.66 18.37
CA GLN A 247 -10.00 -18.00 17.83
C GLN A 247 -10.38 -17.99 16.35
N ALA A 248 -10.92 -16.89 15.86
CA ALA A 248 -11.33 -16.70 14.46
C ALA A 248 -10.18 -16.22 13.57
N GLN A 249 -9.06 -15.85 14.14
CA GLN A 249 -7.90 -15.32 13.43
C GLN A 249 -6.68 -16.21 13.63
N ASP A 250 -6.19 -16.77 12.53
CA ASP A 250 -4.79 -17.16 12.42
C ASP A 250 -3.95 -15.89 12.57
N SER A 251 -3.20 -15.81 13.68
CA SER A 251 -2.19 -14.82 14.06
C SER A 251 -2.13 -13.53 13.20
N TYR A 252 -2.69 -12.46 13.76
CA TYR A 252 -2.66 -11.10 13.21
C TYR A 252 -1.29 -10.42 13.29
N ASP A 253 -0.26 -11.15 13.70
CA ASP A 253 1.11 -10.65 13.83
C ASP A 253 1.72 -10.17 12.51
N ASP A 254 1.04 -10.43 11.38
CA ASP A 254 1.57 -10.16 10.04
C ASP A 254 1.07 -8.88 9.38
N LEU A 255 0.16 -8.12 9.97
CA LEU A 255 -0.43 -6.93 9.32
C LEU A 255 -0.05 -5.58 9.94
N SER A 256 0.63 -5.56 11.07
CA SER A 256 1.19 -4.31 11.61
C SER A 256 2.56 -4.05 10.98
N LEU A 257 2.60 -3.29 9.91
CA LEU A 257 3.81 -2.62 9.44
C LEU A 257 4.12 -1.44 10.34
#